data_8c146b52279febf99e81cc8c0d177c4c
#
_entry.id   8c146b52279febf99e81cc8c0d177c4c
#
_cell.length_a   1.000
_cell.length_b   1.000
_cell.length_c   1.000
_cell.angle_alpha   90.00
_cell.angle_beta   90.00
_cell.angle_gamma   90.00
#
_symmetry.space_group_name_H-M   'P 1'
#
loop_
_entity.id
_entity.type
_entity.pdbx_description
1 polymer ?
#
loop_
_entity_poly.entity_id
_entity_poly.type
_entity_poly.pdbx_seq_one_letter_code
_entity_poly.pdbx_strand_id
1 'polypeptide(L)'
;GDGGYFGTEEGDIIEPAVKQVQKLGIKADGPHPADTIFVRAQRGEFDAVVTMYHDQGQIAMKLMGFDHGVTVLGGLPVPVTTPAHGTAFDIAGKGKANPDALKAAWKVLQNMVSSRLVS
;
A
#
# COMPACT_ATOMS: atom_id res chain seq x y z
N GLY A 1 8.42 2.28 15.32
CA GLY A 1 9.02 2.58 16.16
C GLY A 1 10.12 2.00 17.00
N ASP A 2 11.08 2.84 17.23
CA ASP A 2 12.26 2.53 18.04
C ASP A 2 12.14 3.06 19.51
N GLY A 3 10.96 3.56 19.88
CA GLY A 3 10.71 4.12 21.21
C GLY A 3 11.31 5.50 21.45
N GLY A 4 11.61 6.25 20.38
CA GLY A 4 12.10 7.62 20.47
C GLY A 4 13.63 7.75 20.56
N TYR A 5 14.39 6.70 20.22
CA TYR A 5 15.86 6.78 20.25
C TYR A 5 16.43 7.68 19.13
N PHE A 6 15.76 7.78 17.99
CA PHE A 6 16.25 8.51 16.82
C PHE A 6 15.34 9.67 16.36
N GLY A 7 14.30 9.97 17.14
CA GLY A 7 13.37 11.06 16.86
C GLY A 7 12.19 11.01 17.80
N THR A 8 11.33 12.02 17.73
CA THR A 8 10.14 12.13 18.60
C THR A 8 8.83 12.01 17.83
N GLU A 9 8.88 11.79 16.50
CA GLU A 9 7.73 11.81 15.60
C GLU A 9 6.70 10.74 15.97
N GLU A 10 7.14 9.57 16.43
CA GLU A 10 6.24 8.52 16.89
C GLU A 10 5.36 8.99 18.06
N GLY A 11 5.99 9.64 19.06
CA GLY A 11 5.29 10.15 20.24
C GLY A 11 4.49 11.41 19.98
N ASP A 12 5.05 12.34 19.21
CA ASP A 12 4.48 13.68 19.02
C ASP A 12 3.42 13.73 17.93
N ILE A 13 3.49 12.85 16.93
CA ILE A 13 2.64 12.91 15.72
C ILE A 13 1.87 11.60 15.51
N ILE A 14 2.57 10.46 15.42
CA ILE A 14 1.97 9.20 14.96
C ILE A 14 1.03 8.61 16.03
N GLU A 15 1.50 8.49 17.25
CA GLU A 15 0.67 7.96 18.35
C GLU A 15 -0.59 8.80 18.61
N PRO A 16 -0.53 10.14 18.66
CA PRO A 16 -1.71 10.98 18.73
C PRO A 16 -2.67 10.80 17.55
N ALA A 17 -2.14 10.64 16.32
CA ALA A 17 -2.96 10.38 15.13
C ALA A 17 -3.69 9.04 15.23
N VAL A 18 -3.01 7.97 15.67
CA VAL A 18 -3.63 6.65 15.91
C VAL A 18 -4.76 6.78 16.93
N LYS A 19 -4.55 7.48 18.05
CA LYS A 19 -5.58 7.72 19.07
C LYS A 19 -6.79 8.49 18.52
N GLN A 20 -6.58 9.45 17.62
CA GLN A 20 -7.68 10.18 16.97
C GLN A 20 -8.50 9.27 16.05
N VAL A 21 -7.84 8.45 15.24
CA VAL A 21 -8.49 7.51 14.32
C VAL A 21 -9.29 6.46 15.10
N GLN A 22 -8.77 5.98 16.22
CA GLN A 22 -9.50 5.07 17.12
C GLN A 22 -10.79 5.69 17.68
N LYS A 23 -10.79 6.99 18.02
CA LYS A 23 -11.98 7.71 18.46
C LYS A 23 -13.07 7.81 17.37
N LEU A 24 -12.69 7.72 16.12
CA LEU A 24 -13.61 7.65 14.97
C LEU A 24 -14.15 6.23 14.73
N GLY A 25 -13.84 5.26 15.58
CA GLY A 25 -14.28 3.87 15.47
C GLY A 25 -13.47 3.02 14.52
N ILE A 26 -12.35 3.52 13.98
CA ILE A 26 -11.46 2.76 13.11
C ILE A 26 -10.49 1.95 13.97
N LYS A 27 -10.37 0.66 13.68
CA LYS A 27 -9.41 -0.22 14.35
C LYS A 27 -8.00 0.04 13.82
N ALA A 28 -7.33 1.01 14.41
CA ALA A 28 -5.95 1.34 14.10
C ALA A 28 -5.05 0.92 15.27
N ASP A 29 -3.82 0.53 14.98
CA ASP A 29 -2.79 0.17 15.95
C ASP A 29 -1.43 0.70 15.48
N GLY A 30 -0.56 1.04 16.40
CA GLY A 30 0.77 1.59 16.11
C GLY A 30 1.18 2.73 17.06
N PRO A 31 2.36 3.29 16.82
CA PRO A 31 3.34 2.98 15.76
C PRO A 31 4.02 1.62 15.92
N HIS A 32 4.37 1.00 14.80
CA HIS A 32 5.10 -0.27 14.75
C HIS A 32 6.44 -0.09 14.03
N PRO A 33 7.46 -0.94 14.33
CA PRO A 33 8.71 -0.95 13.57
C PRO A 33 8.46 -1.29 12.09
N ALA A 34 9.00 -0.46 11.19
CA ALA A 34 8.77 -0.58 9.76
C ALA A 34 9.38 -1.85 9.13
N ASP A 35 10.42 -2.39 9.75
CA ASP A 35 11.13 -3.60 9.31
C ASP A 35 10.35 -4.89 9.60
N THR A 36 9.45 -4.90 10.56
CA THR A 36 8.73 -6.10 11.01
C THR A 36 7.24 -6.07 10.73
N ILE A 37 6.64 -4.89 10.56
CA ILE A 37 5.18 -4.76 10.40
C ILE A 37 4.65 -5.55 9.18
N PHE A 38 5.40 -5.62 8.09
CA PHE A 38 4.97 -6.34 6.88
C PHE A 38 4.95 -7.85 7.06
N VAL A 39 5.84 -8.41 7.90
CA VAL A 39 5.81 -9.83 8.26
C VAL A 39 4.53 -10.17 9.02
N ARG A 40 4.10 -9.29 9.92
CA ARG A 40 2.86 -9.44 10.68
C ARG A 40 1.63 -9.27 9.78
N ALA A 41 1.65 -8.28 8.89
CA ALA A 41 0.58 -8.08 7.91
C ALA A 41 0.42 -9.29 6.97
N GLN A 42 1.53 -9.89 6.51
CA GLN A 42 1.50 -11.10 5.68
C GLN A 42 0.89 -12.31 6.42
N ARG A 43 1.00 -12.36 7.74
CA ARG A 43 0.35 -13.37 8.59
C ARG A 43 -1.14 -13.11 8.84
N GLY A 44 -1.68 -12.02 8.31
CA GLY A 44 -3.10 -11.66 8.45
C GLY A 44 -3.42 -10.91 9.75
N GLU A 45 -2.43 -10.35 10.46
CA GLU A 45 -2.69 -9.57 11.66
C GLU A 45 -3.30 -8.19 11.35
N PHE A 46 -3.10 -7.68 10.12
CA PHE A 46 -3.58 -6.38 9.68
C PHE A 46 -4.17 -6.45 8.27
N ASP A 47 -5.25 -5.73 8.03
CA ASP A 47 -5.86 -5.58 6.71
C ASP A 47 -5.11 -4.58 5.83
N ALA A 48 -4.44 -3.61 6.44
CA ALA A 48 -3.68 -2.56 5.76
C ALA A 48 -2.53 -2.06 6.63
N VAL A 49 -1.46 -1.60 5.98
CA VAL A 49 -0.31 -0.94 6.62
C VAL A 49 -0.17 0.46 6.05
N VAL A 50 -0.16 1.47 6.93
CA VAL A 50 0.14 2.86 6.57
C VAL A 50 1.63 3.11 6.80
N THR A 51 2.35 3.51 5.77
CA THR A 51 3.79 3.80 5.83
C THR A 51 4.05 5.30 5.81
N MET A 52 5.11 5.72 6.46
CA MET A 52 5.42 7.15 6.60
C MET A 52 6.07 7.73 5.35
N TYR A 53 6.70 6.92 4.53
CA TYR A 53 7.23 7.33 3.24
C TYR A 53 7.28 6.18 2.24
N HIS A 54 7.43 6.52 0.97
CA HIS A 54 7.34 5.65 -0.19
C HIS A 54 8.14 4.34 -0.06
N ASP A 55 9.41 4.40 0.29
CA ASP A 55 10.30 3.24 0.21
C ASP A 55 9.96 2.17 1.24
N GLN A 56 9.43 2.54 2.40
CA GLN A 56 8.96 1.58 3.41
C GLN A 56 7.94 0.60 2.82
N GLY A 57 6.95 1.11 2.10
CA GLY A 57 5.92 0.27 1.48
C GLY A 57 6.35 -0.38 0.17
N GLN A 58 7.07 0.36 -0.68
CA GLN A 58 7.44 -0.13 -2.01
C GLN A 58 8.45 -1.26 -1.98
N ILE A 59 9.41 -1.24 -1.06
CA ILE A 59 10.37 -2.35 -0.89
C ILE A 59 9.61 -3.61 -0.48
N ALA A 60 8.77 -3.53 0.55
CA ALA A 60 7.99 -4.66 1.03
C ALA A 60 7.08 -5.22 -0.06
N MET A 61 6.30 -4.38 -0.74
CA MET A 61 5.40 -4.79 -1.82
C MET A 61 6.15 -5.50 -2.95
N LYS A 62 7.30 -4.99 -3.39
CA LYS A 62 8.08 -5.58 -4.47
C LYS A 62 8.69 -6.92 -4.09
N LEU A 63 9.11 -7.09 -2.82
CA LEU A 63 9.62 -8.36 -2.32
C LEU A 63 8.51 -9.41 -2.13
N MET A 64 7.29 -8.98 -1.80
CA MET A 64 6.15 -9.87 -1.60
C MET A 64 5.52 -10.35 -2.92
N GLY A 65 5.68 -9.65 -4.03
CA GLY A 65 5.10 -10.05 -5.32
C GLY A 65 5.11 -8.94 -6.36
N PHE A 66 6.27 -8.67 -6.94
CA PHE A 66 6.45 -7.60 -7.94
C PHE A 66 5.49 -7.70 -9.13
N ASP A 67 5.23 -8.92 -9.62
CA ASP A 67 4.39 -9.16 -10.79
C ASP A 67 2.88 -8.95 -10.56
N HIS A 68 2.46 -8.78 -9.31
CA HIS A 68 1.06 -8.60 -8.93
C HIS A 68 0.79 -7.26 -8.24
N GLY A 69 1.82 -6.43 -8.08
CA GLY A 69 1.70 -5.13 -7.44
C GLY A 69 0.80 -4.18 -8.24
N VAL A 70 -0.21 -3.61 -7.58
CA VAL A 70 -1.14 -2.64 -8.16
C VAL A 70 -1.11 -1.36 -7.34
N THR A 71 -0.98 -0.24 -8.01
CA THR A 71 -1.18 1.08 -7.41
C THR A 71 -2.63 1.51 -7.62
N VAL A 72 -3.30 1.90 -6.54
CA VAL A 72 -4.64 2.50 -6.57
C VAL A 72 -4.54 3.95 -6.14
N LEU A 73 -5.03 4.86 -6.98
CA LEU A 73 -5.10 6.29 -6.64
C LEU A 73 -6.43 6.55 -5.93
N GLY A 74 -6.36 6.78 -4.63
CA GLY A 74 -7.52 7.10 -3.79
C GLY A 74 -7.95 8.57 -3.87
N GLY A 75 -9.18 8.87 -3.47
CA GLY A 75 -9.70 10.24 -3.37
C GLY A 75 -10.11 10.87 -4.70
N LEU A 76 -10.13 10.13 -5.80
CA LEU A 76 -10.58 10.61 -7.10
C LEU A 76 -12.05 10.27 -7.36
N PRO A 77 -12.77 11.09 -8.16
CA PRO A 77 -14.17 10.83 -8.51
C PRO A 77 -14.36 9.56 -9.37
N VAL A 78 -13.31 9.10 -10.03
CA VAL A 78 -13.26 7.85 -10.80
C VAL A 78 -12.17 6.94 -10.26
N PRO A 79 -12.36 5.62 -10.30
CA PRO A 79 -11.29 4.70 -9.89
C PRO A 79 -10.14 4.73 -10.90
N VAL A 80 -8.91 4.80 -10.39
CA VAL A 80 -7.69 4.76 -11.19
C VAL A 80 -6.75 3.74 -10.59
N THR A 81 -6.29 2.82 -11.43
CA THR A 81 -5.31 1.80 -11.06
C THR A 81 -4.17 1.76 -12.08
N THR A 82 -2.96 1.50 -11.61
CA THR A 82 -1.81 1.29 -12.49
C THR A 82 -1.00 0.08 -12.01
N PRO A 83 -0.28 -0.61 -12.91
CA PRO A 83 0.73 -1.57 -12.46
C PRO A 83 1.81 -0.86 -11.66
N ALA A 84 2.42 -1.56 -10.72
CA ALA A 84 3.44 -0.98 -9.85
C ALA A 84 4.85 -0.94 -10.45
N HIS A 85 5.01 -1.36 -11.71
CA HIS A 85 6.29 -1.29 -12.42
C HIS A 85 6.51 0.06 -13.12
N GLY A 86 7.76 0.37 -13.46
CA GLY A 86 8.13 1.56 -14.23
C GLY A 86 7.87 1.41 -15.74
N THR A 87 8.36 2.36 -16.51
CA THR A 87 8.12 2.48 -17.96
C THR A 87 8.86 1.45 -18.81
N ALA A 88 9.91 0.81 -18.29
CA ALA A 88 10.66 -0.27 -18.95
C ALA A 88 11.05 0.02 -20.41
N PHE A 89 11.59 1.21 -20.71
CA PHE A 89 11.98 1.64 -22.05
C PHE A 89 12.98 0.71 -22.72
N ASP A 90 13.80 0.03 -21.94
CA ASP A 90 14.81 -0.93 -22.38
C ASP A 90 14.22 -2.12 -23.15
N ILE A 91 12.97 -2.49 -22.87
CA ILE A 91 12.23 -3.58 -23.53
C ILE A 91 11.09 -3.12 -24.43
N ALA A 92 10.92 -1.82 -24.61
CA ALA A 92 9.87 -1.25 -25.45
C ALA A 92 9.97 -1.78 -26.91
N GLY A 93 8.86 -2.21 -27.49
CA GLY A 93 8.81 -2.75 -28.84
C GLY A 93 9.41 -4.16 -29.05
N LYS A 94 9.95 -4.80 -28.00
CA LYS A 94 10.61 -6.11 -28.09
C LYS A 94 9.69 -7.31 -27.80
N GLY A 95 8.42 -7.08 -27.46
CA GLY A 95 7.49 -8.16 -27.12
C GLY A 95 7.86 -8.98 -25.87
N LYS A 96 8.69 -8.43 -24.98
CA LYS A 96 9.25 -9.13 -23.79
C LYS A 96 8.57 -8.73 -22.48
N ALA A 97 7.67 -7.75 -22.50
CA ALA A 97 7.02 -7.26 -21.28
C ALA A 97 6.13 -8.34 -20.65
N ASN A 98 6.23 -8.50 -19.31
CA ASN A 98 5.28 -9.30 -18.56
C ASN A 98 4.00 -8.48 -18.33
N PRO A 99 2.82 -8.92 -18.82
CA PRO A 99 1.57 -8.17 -18.68
C PRO A 99 0.83 -8.44 -17.36
N ASP A 100 1.34 -9.26 -16.46
CA ASP A 100 0.56 -9.77 -15.32
C ASP A 100 0.21 -8.67 -14.31
N ALA A 101 1.10 -7.72 -14.05
CA ALA A 101 0.79 -6.56 -13.22
C ALA A 101 -0.31 -5.67 -13.83
N LEU A 102 -0.32 -5.50 -15.17
CA LEU A 102 -1.39 -4.76 -15.86
C LEU A 102 -2.73 -5.49 -15.77
N LYS A 103 -2.74 -6.82 -15.94
CA LYS A 103 -3.95 -7.65 -15.77
C LYS A 103 -4.47 -7.57 -14.33
N ALA A 104 -3.57 -7.60 -13.34
CA ALA A 104 -3.93 -7.42 -11.94
C ALA A 104 -4.57 -6.05 -11.69
N ALA A 105 -3.97 -4.97 -12.21
CA ALA A 105 -4.50 -3.62 -12.11
C ALA A 105 -5.90 -3.51 -12.75
N TRP A 106 -6.10 -4.10 -13.92
CA TRP A 106 -7.39 -4.15 -14.59
C TRP A 106 -8.46 -4.88 -13.76
N LYS A 107 -8.11 -6.02 -13.17
CA LYS A 107 -9.03 -6.78 -12.30
C LYS A 107 -9.44 -5.99 -11.06
N VAL A 108 -8.50 -5.30 -10.43
CA VAL A 108 -8.80 -4.41 -9.29
C VAL A 108 -9.76 -3.30 -9.73
N LEU A 109 -9.49 -2.65 -10.87
CA LEU A 109 -10.35 -1.61 -11.43
C LEU A 109 -11.79 -2.10 -11.66
N GLN A 110 -11.96 -3.27 -12.29
CA GLN A 110 -13.27 -3.88 -12.51
C GLN A 110 -14.03 -4.10 -11.19
N ASN A 111 -13.36 -4.62 -10.17
CA ASN A 111 -13.97 -4.83 -8.85
C ASN A 111 -14.40 -3.50 -8.20
N MET A 112 -13.59 -2.45 -8.30
CA MET A 112 -13.92 -1.12 -7.79
C MET A 112 -15.13 -0.50 -8.48
N VAL A 113 -15.27 -0.67 -9.79
CA VAL A 113 -16.42 -0.19 -10.56
C VAL A 113 -17.67 -0.99 -10.18
N SER A 114 -17.57 -2.31 -10.12
CA SER A 114 -18.71 -3.18 -9.77
C SER A 114 -19.24 -2.90 -8.37
N SER A 115 -18.37 -2.66 -7.40
CA SER A 115 -18.80 -2.33 -6.02
C SER A 115 -19.49 -0.98 -5.90
N ARG A 116 -19.18 0.00 -6.78
CA ARG A 116 -19.88 1.30 -6.82
C ARG A 116 -21.26 1.23 -7.49
N LEU A 117 -21.53 0.23 -8.32
CA LEU A 117 -22.84 0.06 -8.96
C LEU A 117 -23.86 -0.61 -8.03
N VAL A 118 -23.43 -1.14 -6.90
CA VAL A 118 -24.25 -1.87 -5.91
C VAL A 118 -24.52 -1.03 -4.66
N SER A 119 -23.86 0.10 -4.49
CA SER A 119 -24.03 1.07 -3.40
C SER A 119 -24.89 2.26 -3.82
#